data_9ba4feb21cc04d84351bdd019eb556eb
#
_entry.id   9ba4feb21cc04d84351bdd019eb556eb
#
_cell.length_a   1.000
_cell.length_b   1.000
_cell.length_c   1.000
_cell.angle_alpha   90.00
_cell.angle_beta   90.00
_cell.angle_gamma   90.00
#
_symmetry.space_group_name_H-M   'P 1'
#
loop_
_entity.id
_entity.type
_entity.pdbx_description
1 polymer ?
#
loop_
_entity_poly.entity_id
_entity_poly.type
_entity_poly.pdbx_seq_one_letter_code
_entity_poly.pdbx_strand_id
1 'polypeptide(L)'
;MKKIFRKIHLWLSVPFGLIITLVCFSGAILVFENEVNEWFRRDLYYVETVKESPLPMDKLLEKVATTLPDSVSVTGVSISSDPGRAYQVSLSKPRRASLYVDQYTGEVKGKSERSGFFMFMFRMHRWLLDSMNPGNEGIFWGKMIVGVSTLLLVFVLISGLVIWWPRTRKALKNSLKITATKGWRRFWYDLHVAGGMYALIFLLAMALTGLTWSFPWYRTAFYKVFGVEVQQRAAQGHEQKSDAQKRDTKLAAHREKKREGNEVRKGERSRRPENNHSDMYSVTSPFVYWQEIYDKLRRQNPEYKQISISSGTASVSFNRFGNQRASDRYSFNTDNGEFTETSLYQHQDKSGKIRGWIYSVHVGNWGGMFTRILTFIAALLGAALPLTGYYLWIKRLIKVRK
;
A
#
# COMPACT_ATOMS: atom_id res chain seq x y z
N MET A 1 6.30 -12.45 40.38
CA MET A 1 6.24 -12.18 38.93
C MET A 1 4.93 -11.50 38.50
N LYS A 2 3.72 -12.08 38.64
CA LYS A 2 2.45 -11.46 38.19
C LYS A 2 2.19 -10.05 38.74
N LYS A 3 2.64 -9.69 39.94
CA LYS A 3 2.48 -8.31 40.49
C LYS A 3 3.27 -7.26 39.69
N ILE A 4 4.50 -7.61 39.24
CA ILE A 4 5.35 -6.73 38.44
C ILE A 4 4.73 -6.54 37.04
N PHE A 5 4.31 -7.61 36.38
CA PHE A 5 3.67 -7.52 35.08
C PHE A 5 2.35 -6.73 35.10
N ARG A 6 1.57 -6.77 36.21
CA ARG A 6 0.39 -5.92 36.37
C ARG A 6 0.74 -4.43 36.45
N LYS A 7 1.85 -4.08 37.13
CA LYS A 7 2.32 -2.70 37.15
C LYS A 7 2.78 -2.25 35.77
N ILE A 8 3.62 -3.06 35.09
CA ILE A 8 4.09 -2.80 33.73
C ILE A 8 2.90 -2.61 32.77
N HIS A 9 1.97 -3.55 32.76
CA HIS A 9 0.78 -3.50 31.91
C HIS A 9 -0.02 -2.20 32.13
N LEU A 10 -0.26 -1.81 33.38
CA LEU A 10 -0.99 -0.60 33.73
C LEU A 10 -0.23 0.67 33.31
N TRP A 11 1.03 0.78 33.72
CA TRP A 11 1.83 1.98 33.46
C TRP A 11 2.16 2.21 31.99
N LEU A 12 2.24 1.16 31.19
CA LEU A 12 2.41 1.29 29.74
C LEU A 12 1.07 1.52 29.02
N SER A 13 -0.03 0.91 29.48
CA SER A 13 -1.31 1.05 28.79
C SER A 13 -2.03 2.37 29.07
N VAL A 14 -1.90 2.95 30.28
CA VAL A 14 -2.63 4.18 30.62
C VAL A 14 -2.18 5.39 29.79
N PRO A 15 -0.92 5.75 29.65
CA PRO A 15 -0.53 6.95 28.90
C PRO A 15 -0.70 6.79 27.38
N PHE A 16 -0.57 5.58 26.83
CA PHE A 16 -0.62 5.34 25.39
C PHE A 16 -1.93 4.74 24.90
N GLY A 17 -2.84 4.40 25.80
CA GLY A 17 -4.08 3.71 25.48
C GLY A 17 -4.98 4.47 24.52
N LEU A 18 -5.10 5.78 24.64
CA LEU A 18 -5.88 6.60 23.72
C LEU A 18 -5.31 6.56 22.29
N ILE A 19 -3.98 6.67 22.18
CA ILE A 19 -3.28 6.60 20.89
C ILE A 19 -3.50 5.23 20.24
N ILE A 20 -3.36 4.15 21.03
CA ILE A 20 -3.60 2.77 20.58
C ILE A 20 -5.05 2.61 20.11
N THR A 21 -6.03 3.17 20.85
CA THR A 21 -7.44 3.17 20.44
C THR A 21 -7.62 3.82 19.07
N LEU A 22 -7.09 5.03 18.85
CA LEU A 22 -7.20 5.75 17.59
C LEU A 22 -6.53 5.00 16.43
N VAL A 23 -5.33 4.45 16.64
CA VAL A 23 -4.60 3.68 15.64
C VAL A 23 -5.34 2.39 15.30
N CYS A 24 -5.79 1.62 16.28
CA CYS A 24 -6.52 0.38 16.03
C CYS A 24 -7.88 0.64 15.36
N PHE A 25 -8.62 1.65 15.79
CA PHE A 25 -9.91 2.02 15.21
C PHE A 25 -9.78 2.46 13.75
N SER A 26 -8.87 3.39 13.47
CA SER A 26 -8.62 3.83 12.09
C SER A 26 -8.09 2.70 11.22
N GLY A 27 -7.24 1.81 11.76
CA GLY A 27 -6.79 0.61 11.07
C GLY A 27 -7.92 -0.35 10.73
N ALA A 28 -8.88 -0.58 11.65
CA ALA A 28 -10.05 -1.40 11.39
C ALA A 28 -10.87 -0.87 10.21
N ILE A 29 -11.15 0.44 10.19
CA ILE A 29 -11.89 1.07 9.08
C ILE A 29 -11.19 0.86 7.73
N LEU A 30 -9.85 0.95 7.69
CA LEU A 30 -9.07 0.80 6.47
C LEU A 30 -9.05 -0.64 5.91
N VAL A 31 -9.41 -1.65 6.72
CA VAL A 31 -9.44 -3.06 6.25
C VAL A 31 -10.41 -3.24 5.07
N PHE A 32 -11.55 -2.55 5.09
CA PHE A 32 -12.60 -2.65 4.07
C PHE A 32 -12.73 -1.41 3.18
N GLU A 33 -11.68 -0.58 3.10
CA GLU A 33 -11.68 0.65 2.29
C GLU A 33 -12.10 0.39 0.84
N ASN A 34 -11.55 -0.66 0.21
CA ASN A 34 -11.82 -0.94 -1.20
C ASN A 34 -13.27 -1.34 -1.43
N GLU A 35 -13.80 -2.25 -0.61
CA GLU A 35 -15.17 -2.74 -0.74
C GLU A 35 -16.20 -1.63 -0.47
N VAL A 36 -15.93 -0.79 0.51
CA VAL A 36 -16.78 0.37 0.82
C VAL A 36 -16.77 1.37 -0.33
N ASN A 37 -15.60 1.70 -0.87
CA ASN A 37 -15.50 2.58 -2.04
C ASN A 37 -16.18 1.98 -3.27
N GLU A 38 -16.00 0.69 -3.54
CA GLU A 38 -16.66 0.00 -4.65
C GLU A 38 -18.18 -0.05 -4.48
N TRP A 39 -18.67 -0.18 -3.25
CA TRP A 39 -20.12 -0.18 -2.98
C TRP A 39 -20.74 1.20 -3.17
N PHE A 40 -20.08 2.26 -2.68
CA PHE A 40 -20.59 3.63 -2.80
C PHE A 40 -20.40 4.27 -4.18
N ARG A 41 -19.39 3.82 -4.92
CA ARG A 41 -19.03 4.36 -6.23
C ARG A 41 -18.95 3.27 -7.29
N ARG A 42 -19.97 2.42 -7.32
CA ARG A 42 -20.04 1.30 -8.26
C ARG A 42 -19.93 1.77 -9.71
N ASP A 43 -20.53 2.90 -10.02
CA ASP A 43 -20.46 3.61 -11.30
C ASP A 43 -19.02 3.86 -11.77
N LEU A 44 -18.09 4.13 -10.85
CA LEU A 44 -16.69 4.37 -11.16
C LEU A 44 -15.91 3.07 -11.48
N TYR A 45 -16.17 2.03 -10.69
CA TYR A 45 -15.38 0.78 -10.74
C TYR A 45 -15.88 -0.23 -11.75
N TYR A 46 -17.14 -0.14 -12.16
CA TYR A 46 -17.77 -1.12 -13.04
C TYR A 46 -18.35 -0.46 -14.28
N VAL A 47 -18.33 -1.18 -15.39
CA VAL A 47 -18.98 -0.78 -16.63
C VAL A 47 -20.49 -1.05 -16.53
N GLU A 48 -21.30 -0.29 -17.24
CA GLU A 48 -22.75 -0.50 -17.26
C GLU A 48 -23.14 -1.75 -18.00
N THR A 49 -22.49 -2.01 -19.15
CA THR A 49 -22.77 -3.14 -20.02
C THR A 49 -21.48 -3.81 -20.47
N VAL A 50 -21.38 -5.10 -20.21
CA VAL A 50 -20.28 -5.92 -20.73
C VAL A 50 -20.62 -6.32 -22.17
N LYS A 51 -19.76 -5.92 -23.13
CA LYS A 51 -19.87 -6.31 -24.55
C LYS A 51 -18.98 -7.51 -24.87
N GLU A 52 -19.14 -8.10 -26.03
CA GLU A 52 -18.36 -9.28 -26.45
C GLU A 52 -16.85 -9.03 -26.47
N SER A 53 -16.41 -7.86 -26.90
CA SER A 53 -14.99 -7.49 -26.93
C SER A 53 -14.77 -6.04 -26.53
N PRO A 54 -13.71 -5.75 -25.75
CA PRO A 54 -13.29 -4.39 -25.47
C PRO A 54 -12.72 -3.72 -26.74
N LEU A 55 -12.64 -2.39 -26.71
CA LEU A 55 -11.91 -1.64 -27.74
C LEU A 55 -10.43 -2.10 -27.80
N PRO A 56 -9.80 -2.10 -28.97
CA PRO A 56 -8.35 -2.28 -29.08
C PRO A 56 -7.62 -1.29 -28.17
N MET A 57 -6.59 -1.78 -27.49
CA MET A 57 -5.94 -1.02 -26.40
C MET A 57 -5.28 0.26 -26.88
N ASP A 58 -4.70 0.24 -28.09
CA ASP A 58 -4.14 1.41 -28.74
C ASP A 58 -5.20 2.50 -28.93
N LYS A 59 -6.33 2.16 -29.53
CA LYS A 59 -7.47 3.09 -29.76
C LYS A 59 -8.06 3.60 -28.44
N LEU A 60 -8.21 2.72 -27.43
CA LEU A 60 -8.70 3.10 -26.11
C LEU A 60 -7.79 4.12 -25.45
N LEU A 61 -6.48 3.84 -25.43
CA LEU A 61 -5.52 4.70 -24.73
C LEU A 61 -5.27 6.02 -25.48
N GLU A 62 -5.30 6.00 -26.81
CA GLU A 62 -5.28 7.22 -27.63
C GLU A 62 -6.50 8.10 -27.35
N LYS A 63 -7.70 7.51 -27.30
CA LYS A 63 -8.91 8.24 -26.94
C LYS A 63 -8.82 8.85 -25.55
N VAL A 64 -8.26 8.14 -24.57
CA VAL A 64 -8.02 8.69 -23.23
C VAL A 64 -6.98 9.81 -23.30
N ALA A 65 -5.89 9.62 -24.03
CA ALA A 65 -4.83 10.62 -24.16
C ALA A 65 -5.35 11.96 -24.72
N THR A 66 -6.30 11.95 -25.68
CA THR A 66 -6.91 13.17 -26.21
C THR A 66 -7.77 13.94 -25.22
N THR A 67 -8.21 13.31 -24.13
CA THR A 67 -8.98 13.97 -23.05
C THR A 67 -8.09 14.59 -21.97
N LEU A 68 -6.78 14.33 -22.01
CA LEU A 68 -5.83 14.79 -21.01
C LEU A 68 -5.21 16.13 -21.40
N PRO A 69 -4.78 16.96 -20.43
CA PRO A 69 -3.95 18.13 -20.70
C PRO A 69 -2.61 17.73 -21.32
N ASP A 70 -2.01 18.56 -22.18
CA ASP A 70 -0.73 18.30 -22.87
C ASP A 70 0.43 17.95 -21.94
N SER A 71 0.38 18.39 -20.68
CA SER A 71 1.39 18.10 -19.65
C SER A 71 1.25 16.75 -18.98
N VAL A 72 0.19 15.96 -19.29
CA VAL A 72 -0.14 14.67 -18.67
C VAL A 72 -0.19 13.60 -19.74
N SER A 73 0.55 12.53 -19.55
CA SER A 73 0.56 11.37 -20.46
C SER A 73 0.09 10.09 -19.76
N VAL A 74 -0.41 9.16 -20.57
CA VAL A 74 -0.71 7.80 -20.12
C VAL A 74 0.61 7.05 -19.91
N THR A 75 0.77 6.42 -18.74
CA THR A 75 1.99 5.67 -18.38
C THR A 75 1.78 4.19 -18.19
N GLY A 76 0.53 3.74 -18.09
CA GLY A 76 0.22 2.34 -17.91
C GLY A 76 -1.28 2.07 -17.90
N VAL A 77 -1.65 0.81 -18.02
CA VAL A 77 -3.02 0.31 -17.89
C VAL A 77 -3.04 -0.93 -17.00
N SER A 78 -4.06 -1.05 -16.19
CA SER A 78 -4.29 -2.23 -15.32
C SER A 78 -5.66 -2.81 -15.62
N ILE A 79 -5.68 -4.09 -15.96
CA ILE A 79 -6.83 -4.84 -16.46
C ILE A 79 -7.15 -5.96 -15.48
N SER A 80 -8.37 -5.97 -14.96
CA SER A 80 -8.88 -7.02 -14.08
C SER A 80 -9.25 -8.27 -14.90
N SER A 81 -9.24 -9.43 -14.25
CA SER A 81 -9.82 -10.66 -14.82
C SER A 81 -11.35 -10.61 -14.92
N ASP A 82 -12.01 -9.74 -14.13
CA ASP A 82 -13.45 -9.49 -14.18
C ASP A 82 -13.76 -8.52 -15.34
N PRO A 83 -14.46 -8.96 -16.39
CA PRO A 83 -14.79 -8.11 -17.55
C PRO A 83 -15.77 -6.98 -17.23
N GLY A 84 -16.49 -7.06 -16.12
CA GLY A 84 -17.36 -5.99 -15.64
C GLY A 84 -16.60 -4.83 -15.00
N ARG A 85 -15.31 -4.99 -14.68
CA ARG A 85 -14.48 -3.93 -14.07
C ARG A 85 -13.89 -3.00 -15.11
N ALA A 86 -14.05 -1.71 -14.89
CA ALA A 86 -13.43 -0.66 -15.69
C ALA A 86 -11.89 -0.77 -15.67
N TYR A 87 -11.24 -0.48 -16.79
CA TYR A 87 -9.78 -0.42 -16.86
C TYR A 87 -9.25 0.75 -16.05
N GLN A 88 -8.13 0.54 -15.37
CA GLN A 88 -7.46 1.61 -14.63
C GLN A 88 -6.24 2.09 -15.43
N VAL A 89 -6.32 3.31 -15.94
CA VAL A 89 -5.26 3.95 -16.72
C VAL A 89 -4.41 4.84 -15.82
N SER A 90 -3.12 4.56 -15.75
CA SER A 90 -2.15 5.31 -14.95
C SER A 90 -1.66 6.55 -15.70
N LEU A 91 -1.46 7.65 -14.97
CA LEU A 91 -1.05 8.94 -15.51
C LEU A 91 0.35 9.36 -15.00
N SER A 92 1.03 10.18 -15.80
CA SER A 92 2.34 10.73 -15.44
C SER A 92 2.26 11.75 -14.31
N LYS A 93 1.19 12.55 -14.27
CA LYS A 93 0.96 13.61 -13.27
C LYS A 93 -0.52 13.68 -12.85
N PRO A 94 -0.79 14.01 -11.58
CA PRO A 94 0.13 13.99 -10.44
C PRO A 94 0.64 12.57 -10.14
N ARG A 95 1.71 12.46 -9.35
CA ARG A 95 2.32 11.16 -9.04
C ARG A 95 1.29 10.14 -8.53
N ARG A 96 1.20 8.98 -9.17
CA ARG A 96 0.24 7.89 -8.88
C ARG A 96 -1.21 8.22 -9.20
N ALA A 97 -1.46 9.22 -10.01
CA ALA A 97 -2.80 9.45 -10.53
C ALA A 97 -3.19 8.33 -11.49
N SER A 98 -4.46 7.98 -11.47
CA SER A 98 -5.05 7.07 -12.44
C SER A 98 -6.52 7.42 -12.67
N LEU A 99 -7.02 6.98 -13.83
CA LEU A 99 -8.41 7.14 -14.25
C LEU A 99 -9.05 5.76 -14.39
N TYR A 100 -10.33 5.67 -14.13
CA TYR A 100 -11.14 4.53 -14.54
C TYR A 100 -11.77 4.84 -15.91
N VAL A 101 -11.69 3.88 -16.81
CA VAL A 101 -12.12 3.99 -18.20
C VAL A 101 -12.97 2.78 -18.55
N ASP A 102 -14.12 3.00 -19.16
CA ASP A 102 -14.93 1.93 -19.74
C ASP A 102 -14.22 1.39 -20.98
N GLN A 103 -13.80 0.14 -20.92
CA GLN A 103 -13.06 -0.51 -21.99
C GLN A 103 -13.87 -0.76 -23.26
N TYR A 104 -15.19 -0.66 -23.22
CA TYR A 104 -16.07 -0.90 -24.34
C TYR A 104 -16.46 0.38 -25.09
N THR A 105 -16.48 1.51 -24.39
CA THR A 105 -16.87 2.81 -24.97
C THR A 105 -15.69 3.78 -25.06
N GLY A 106 -14.65 3.58 -24.26
CA GLY A 106 -13.53 4.51 -24.12
C GLY A 106 -13.88 5.74 -23.30
N GLU A 107 -15.01 5.73 -22.60
CA GLU A 107 -15.43 6.82 -21.73
C GLU A 107 -14.62 6.86 -20.44
N VAL A 108 -14.16 8.05 -20.05
CA VAL A 108 -13.48 8.26 -18.77
C VAL A 108 -14.53 8.38 -17.67
N LYS A 109 -14.66 7.37 -16.82
CA LYS A 109 -15.62 7.31 -15.71
C LYS A 109 -15.24 8.22 -14.53
N GLY A 110 -13.96 8.50 -14.37
CA GLY A 110 -13.47 9.41 -13.35
C GLY A 110 -12.08 9.05 -12.78
N LYS A 111 -11.63 9.86 -11.81
CA LYS A 111 -10.31 9.69 -11.18
C LYS A 111 -10.35 8.65 -10.07
N SER A 112 -9.28 7.86 -10.01
CA SER A 112 -9.02 6.93 -8.91
C SER A 112 -8.39 7.69 -7.73
N GLU A 113 -9.21 8.30 -6.90
CA GLU A 113 -8.77 9.05 -5.73
C GLU A 113 -9.32 8.40 -4.46
N ARG A 114 -8.49 8.38 -3.42
CA ARG A 114 -8.96 7.98 -2.08
C ARG A 114 -9.93 9.02 -1.56
N SER A 115 -11.10 8.58 -1.08
CA SER A 115 -12.09 9.51 -0.50
C SER A 115 -11.51 10.27 0.70
N GLY A 116 -12.00 11.49 0.94
CA GLY A 116 -11.53 12.33 2.06
C GLY A 116 -11.62 11.62 3.42
N PHE A 117 -12.69 10.83 3.63
CA PHE A 117 -12.85 10.03 4.84
C PHE A 117 -11.75 8.98 5.00
N PHE A 118 -11.47 8.17 3.97
CA PHE A 118 -10.42 7.16 4.05
C PHE A 118 -9.01 7.79 4.07
N MET A 119 -8.83 8.96 3.45
CA MET A 119 -7.58 9.72 3.58
C MET A 119 -7.38 10.19 5.02
N PHE A 120 -8.43 10.68 5.70
CA PHE A 120 -8.38 11.05 7.10
C PHE A 120 -8.04 9.85 7.99
N MET A 121 -8.72 8.69 7.80
CA MET A 121 -8.43 7.46 8.54
C MET A 121 -7.01 6.96 8.32
N PHE A 122 -6.52 7.03 7.08
CA PHE A 122 -5.15 6.64 6.74
C PHE A 122 -4.10 7.53 7.40
N ARG A 123 -4.31 8.86 7.42
CA ARG A 123 -3.42 9.80 8.10
C ARG A 123 -3.48 9.64 9.62
N MET A 124 -4.67 9.38 10.19
CA MET A 124 -4.85 9.06 11.61
C MET A 124 -4.07 7.80 11.97
N HIS A 125 -4.24 6.72 11.22
CA HIS A 125 -3.59 5.43 11.46
C HIS A 125 -2.05 5.52 11.43
N ARG A 126 -1.50 6.28 10.50
CA ARG A 126 -0.05 6.31 10.28
C ARG A 126 0.68 7.41 11.02
N TRP A 127 0.04 8.54 11.23
CA TRP A 127 0.71 9.77 11.64
C TRP A 127 -0.08 10.62 12.62
N LEU A 128 -1.20 10.15 13.16
CA LEU A 128 -2.10 10.94 14.03
C LEU A 128 -2.46 12.30 13.42
N LEU A 129 -2.74 12.30 12.11
CA LEU A 129 -3.05 13.50 11.30
C LEU A 129 -1.90 14.49 11.11
N ASP A 130 -0.71 14.20 11.62
CA ASP A 130 0.46 15.03 11.36
C ASP A 130 0.74 15.15 9.85
N SER A 131 1.25 16.30 9.43
CA SER A 131 1.53 16.58 8.01
C SER A 131 3.02 16.51 7.76
N MET A 132 3.42 15.61 6.85
CA MET A 132 4.75 15.68 6.25
C MET A 132 4.79 16.91 5.34
N ASN A 133 5.41 17.99 5.74
CA ASN A 133 5.80 19.05 4.81
C ASN A 133 7.04 18.59 4.05
N PRO A 134 6.98 18.38 2.71
CA PRO A 134 8.16 18.11 1.92
C PRO A 134 9.09 19.33 2.02
N GLY A 135 10.22 19.19 2.67
CA GLY A 135 11.19 20.27 2.87
C GLY A 135 11.50 20.59 4.33
N ASN A 136 10.73 20.13 5.29
CA ASN A 136 11.12 20.22 6.69
C ASN A 136 12.08 19.06 7.05
N GLU A 137 13.31 19.39 7.38
CA GLU A 137 14.30 18.45 7.96
C GLU A 137 13.95 18.03 9.40
N GLY A 138 12.75 18.37 9.89
CA GLY A 138 12.30 18.13 11.24
C GLY A 138 11.85 16.69 11.51
N ILE A 139 11.75 16.35 12.78
CA ILE A 139 11.25 15.06 13.25
C ILE A 139 9.76 14.95 12.92
N PHE A 140 9.37 13.89 12.26
CA PHE A 140 7.97 13.56 11.98
C PHE A 140 7.31 12.96 13.23
N TRP A 141 6.84 13.84 14.11
CA TRP A 141 6.35 13.50 15.46
C TRP A 141 5.18 12.51 15.44
N GLY A 142 4.20 12.71 14.58
CA GLY A 142 3.05 11.82 14.50
C GLY A 142 3.46 10.38 14.18
N LYS A 143 4.38 10.19 13.24
CA LYS A 143 4.95 8.87 12.93
C LYS A 143 5.72 8.28 14.11
N MET A 144 6.49 9.11 14.81
CA MET A 144 7.29 8.69 15.97
C MET A 144 6.37 8.23 17.11
N ILE A 145 5.33 9.00 17.43
CA ILE A 145 4.36 8.69 18.48
C ILE A 145 3.63 7.39 18.17
N VAL A 146 3.15 7.20 16.93
CA VAL A 146 2.52 5.94 16.50
C VAL A 146 3.49 4.77 16.65
N GLY A 147 4.74 4.93 16.19
CA GLY A 147 5.76 3.90 16.28
C GLY A 147 6.07 3.49 17.73
N VAL A 148 6.31 4.45 18.61
CA VAL A 148 6.57 4.22 20.04
C VAL A 148 5.36 3.57 20.70
N SER A 149 4.16 4.08 20.46
CA SER A 149 2.92 3.51 21.03
C SER A 149 2.71 2.06 20.55
N THR A 150 3.03 1.75 19.30
CA THR A 150 2.95 0.39 18.75
C THR A 150 4.00 -0.53 19.40
N LEU A 151 5.22 -0.04 19.63
CA LEU A 151 6.26 -0.81 20.34
C LEU A 151 5.81 -1.12 21.78
N LEU A 152 5.26 -0.13 22.47
CA LEU A 152 4.73 -0.32 23.82
C LEU A 152 3.51 -1.26 23.85
N LEU A 153 2.68 -1.23 22.80
CA LEU A 153 1.59 -2.20 22.66
C LEU A 153 2.11 -3.64 22.63
N VAL A 154 3.24 -3.94 21.97
CA VAL A 154 3.84 -5.28 21.99
C VAL A 154 4.14 -5.71 23.43
N PHE A 155 4.74 -4.85 24.25
CA PHE A 155 4.99 -5.13 25.67
C PHE A 155 3.70 -5.30 26.48
N VAL A 156 2.69 -4.48 26.20
CA VAL A 156 1.37 -4.57 26.84
C VAL A 156 0.71 -5.91 26.50
N LEU A 157 0.74 -6.37 25.26
CA LEU A 157 0.20 -7.66 24.84
C LEU A 157 0.91 -8.84 25.51
N ILE A 158 2.24 -8.82 25.55
CA ILE A 158 3.05 -9.85 26.23
C ILE A 158 2.76 -9.87 27.74
N SER A 159 2.74 -8.68 28.38
CA SER A 159 2.43 -8.59 29.82
C SER A 159 1.00 -9.04 30.12
N GLY A 160 0.04 -8.76 29.25
CA GLY A 160 -1.35 -9.24 29.33
C GLY A 160 -1.41 -10.75 29.29
N LEU A 161 -0.68 -11.40 28.38
CA LEU A 161 -0.59 -12.85 28.29
C LEU A 161 -0.03 -13.48 29.57
N VAL A 162 1.07 -12.91 30.12
CA VAL A 162 1.69 -13.39 31.38
C VAL A 162 0.75 -13.26 32.58
N ILE A 163 0.01 -12.16 32.66
CA ILE A 163 -0.99 -11.94 33.72
C ILE A 163 -2.13 -12.95 33.62
N TRP A 164 -2.63 -13.13 32.39
CA TRP A 164 -3.77 -14.00 32.09
C TRP A 164 -3.44 -15.47 32.30
N TRP A 165 -2.20 -15.93 32.07
CA TRP A 165 -1.84 -17.35 32.00
C TRP A 165 -2.53 -18.21 33.05
N PRO A 166 -3.52 -19.06 32.68
CA PRO A 166 -4.30 -19.86 33.60
C PRO A 166 -3.50 -21.08 34.08
N ARG A 167 -3.71 -21.46 35.33
CA ARG A 167 -3.04 -22.62 35.92
C ARG A 167 -3.82 -23.95 35.73
N THR A 168 -5.12 -23.86 35.44
CA THR A 168 -5.98 -25.02 35.30
C THR A 168 -6.86 -24.93 34.03
N ARG A 169 -7.27 -26.09 33.50
CA ARG A 169 -8.22 -26.15 32.35
C ARG A 169 -9.55 -25.45 32.63
N LYS A 170 -10.04 -25.56 33.88
CA LYS A 170 -11.29 -24.88 34.30
C LYS A 170 -11.11 -23.34 34.28
N ALA A 171 -9.97 -22.84 34.78
CA ALA A 171 -9.64 -21.40 34.72
C ALA A 171 -9.51 -20.92 33.28
N LEU A 172 -8.89 -21.70 32.37
CA LEU A 172 -8.80 -21.41 30.95
C LEU A 172 -10.20 -21.25 30.33
N LYS A 173 -11.06 -22.25 30.46
CA LYS A 173 -12.43 -22.19 29.92
C LYS A 173 -13.22 -20.99 30.45
N ASN A 174 -13.07 -20.67 31.73
CA ASN A 174 -13.81 -19.55 32.35
C ASN A 174 -13.26 -18.20 31.95
N SER A 175 -11.96 -18.06 31.71
CA SER A 175 -11.33 -16.80 31.31
C SER A 175 -11.57 -16.42 29.83
N LEU A 176 -12.00 -17.36 29.01
CA LEU A 176 -12.38 -17.15 27.61
C LEU A 176 -13.88 -16.90 27.40
N LYS A 177 -14.68 -16.90 28.48
CA LYS A 177 -16.13 -16.64 28.40
C LYS A 177 -16.41 -15.15 28.60
N ILE A 178 -17.25 -14.57 27.75
CA ILE A 178 -17.81 -13.23 27.93
C ILE A 178 -19.23 -13.37 28.43
N THR A 179 -19.49 -12.84 29.62
CA THR A 179 -20.79 -12.99 30.30
C THR A 179 -21.53 -11.65 30.29
N ALA A 180 -22.59 -11.55 29.49
CA ALA A 180 -23.39 -10.33 29.38
C ALA A 180 -24.44 -10.19 30.51
N THR A 181 -24.84 -11.33 31.14
CA THR A 181 -25.98 -11.39 32.10
C THR A 181 -25.61 -11.05 33.55
N LYS A 182 -24.32 -10.89 33.89
CA LYS A 182 -23.83 -10.66 35.27
C LYS A 182 -23.45 -9.17 35.55
N GLY A 183 -24.10 -8.25 34.84
CA GLY A 183 -23.90 -6.79 34.99
C GLY A 183 -22.71 -6.24 34.23
N TRP A 184 -22.76 -4.93 33.93
CA TRP A 184 -21.83 -4.21 33.08
C TRP A 184 -20.35 -4.30 33.51
N ARG A 185 -20.06 -4.29 34.82
CA ARG A 185 -18.69 -4.42 35.32
C ARG A 185 -18.08 -5.78 34.95
N ARG A 186 -18.87 -6.85 35.04
CA ARG A 186 -18.42 -8.20 34.67
C ARG A 186 -18.25 -8.30 33.17
N PHE A 187 -19.17 -7.77 32.39
CA PHE A 187 -19.10 -7.74 30.94
C PHE A 187 -17.81 -7.05 30.45
N TRP A 188 -17.49 -5.83 30.95
CA TRP A 188 -16.29 -5.10 30.54
C TRP A 188 -15.00 -5.80 30.98
N TYR A 189 -15.02 -6.43 32.14
CA TYR A 189 -13.88 -7.25 32.58
C TYR A 189 -13.68 -8.47 31.66
N ASP A 190 -14.72 -9.23 31.37
CA ASP A 190 -14.65 -10.39 30.50
C ASP A 190 -14.26 -9.99 29.07
N LEU A 191 -14.80 -8.88 28.54
CA LEU A 191 -14.44 -8.34 27.25
C LEU A 191 -12.95 -7.95 27.20
N HIS A 192 -12.44 -7.32 28.25
CA HIS A 192 -11.01 -6.98 28.33
C HIS A 192 -10.14 -8.24 28.34
N VAL A 193 -10.48 -9.22 29.14
CA VAL A 193 -9.67 -10.43 29.31
C VAL A 193 -9.85 -11.41 28.14
N ALA A 194 -11.06 -11.83 27.85
CA ALA A 194 -11.33 -12.79 26.78
C ALA A 194 -11.14 -12.16 25.38
N GLY A 195 -11.65 -10.94 25.18
CA GLY A 195 -11.46 -10.21 23.92
C GLY A 195 -9.99 -9.94 23.64
N GLY A 196 -9.20 -9.57 24.68
CA GLY A 196 -7.76 -9.42 24.57
C GLY A 196 -7.06 -10.71 24.15
N MET A 197 -7.49 -11.85 24.66
CA MET A 197 -6.91 -13.15 24.29
C MET A 197 -7.29 -13.57 22.87
N TYR A 198 -8.52 -13.38 22.45
CA TYR A 198 -8.96 -13.68 21.08
C TYR A 198 -8.24 -12.77 20.04
N ALA A 199 -8.02 -11.50 20.37
CA ALA A 199 -7.34 -10.57 19.48
C ALA A 199 -5.80 -10.68 19.54
N LEU A 200 -5.21 -11.34 20.54
CA LEU A 200 -3.79 -11.30 20.85
C LEU A 200 -2.88 -11.60 19.66
N ILE A 201 -3.11 -12.70 18.96
CA ILE A 201 -2.25 -13.16 17.87
C ILE A 201 -2.32 -12.15 16.70
N PHE A 202 -3.52 -11.69 16.36
CA PHE A 202 -3.72 -10.71 15.28
C PHE A 202 -3.12 -9.35 15.63
N LEU A 203 -3.37 -8.85 16.84
CA LEU A 203 -2.81 -7.57 17.30
C LEU A 203 -1.28 -7.63 17.36
N LEU A 204 -0.71 -8.74 17.85
CA LEU A 204 0.73 -8.93 17.88
C LEU A 204 1.33 -8.97 16.46
N ALA A 205 0.71 -9.72 15.55
CA ALA A 205 1.14 -9.79 14.16
C ALA A 205 1.06 -8.42 13.46
N MET A 206 -0.05 -7.67 13.66
CA MET A 206 -0.20 -6.30 13.12
C MET A 206 0.82 -5.34 13.73
N ALA A 207 1.07 -5.40 15.04
CA ALA A 207 2.05 -4.54 15.71
C ALA A 207 3.48 -4.82 15.21
N LEU A 208 3.90 -6.09 15.18
CA LEU A 208 5.23 -6.48 14.72
C LEU A 208 5.47 -6.13 13.24
N THR A 209 4.48 -6.35 12.38
CA THR A 209 4.57 -5.95 10.97
C THR A 209 4.52 -4.44 10.79
N GLY A 210 3.67 -3.73 11.54
CA GLY A 210 3.53 -2.28 11.52
C GLY A 210 4.80 -1.52 11.89
N LEU A 211 5.55 -2.02 12.89
CA LEU A 211 6.82 -1.44 13.32
C LEU A 211 7.87 -1.39 12.20
N THR A 212 7.79 -2.26 11.19
CA THR A 212 8.72 -2.24 10.05
C THR A 212 8.64 -0.96 9.21
N TRP A 213 7.51 -0.25 9.25
CA TRP A 213 7.33 1.05 8.58
C TRP A 213 7.66 2.23 9.48
N SER A 214 7.61 2.03 10.80
CA SER A 214 7.89 3.11 11.76
C SER A 214 9.40 3.33 11.94
N PHE A 215 10.16 2.25 12.12
CA PHE A 215 11.58 2.30 12.48
C PHE A 215 12.47 1.56 11.49
N PRO A 216 13.47 2.23 10.85
CA PRO A 216 14.42 1.58 9.95
C PRO A 216 15.25 0.48 10.64
N TRP A 217 15.72 0.73 11.87
CA TRP A 217 16.49 -0.26 12.65
C TRP A 217 15.68 -1.53 12.93
N TYR A 218 14.38 -1.36 13.30
CA TYR A 218 13.49 -2.49 13.55
C TYR A 218 13.26 -3.30 12.27
N ARG A 219 13.04 -2.62 11.14
CA ARG A 219 12.90 -3.27 9.84
C ARG A 219 14.12 -4.12 9.51
N THR A 220 15.34 -3.58 9.68
CA THR A 220 16.59 -4.32 9.45
C THR A 220 16.68 -5.54 10.35
N ALA A 221 16.39 -5.39 11.66
CA ALA A 221 16.37 -6.51 12.60
C ALA A 221 15.32 -7.56 12.24
N PHE A 222 14.11 -7.12 11.87
CA PHE A 222 13.02 -8.00 11.47
C PHE A 222 13.38 -8.85 10.24
N TYR A 223 13.95 -8.22 9.20
CA TYR A 223 14.39 -8.94 7.98
C TYR A 223 15.53 -9.91 8.27
N LYS A 224 16.45 -9.55 9.17
CA LYS A 224 17.56 -10.42 9.58
C LYS A 224 17.08 -11.70 10.28
N VAL A 225 15.96 -11.65 11.04
CA VAL A 225 15.33 -12.85 11.63
C VAL A 225 14.90 -13.85 10.54
N PHE A 226 14.55 -13.39 9.34
CA PHE A 226 14.21 -14.25 8.20
C PHE A 226 15.42 -14.57 7.29
N GLY A 227 16.64 -14.26 7.75
CA GLY A 227 17.86 -14.52 6.99
C GLY A 227 18.03 -13.62 5.76
N VAL A 228 17.49 -12.40 5.81
CA VAL A 228 17.60 -11.42 4.71
C VAL A 228 18.36 -10.19 5.19
N GLU A 229 19.43 -9.86 4.50
CA GLU A 229 20.15 -8.61 4.68
C GLU A 229 19.42 -7.49 3.89
N VAL A 230 19.01 -6.46 4.61
CA VAL A 230 18.44 -5.27 3.98
C VAL A 230 19.61 -4.41 3.48
N GLN A 231 19.91 -4.48 2.18
CA GLN A 231 20.82 -3.49 1.58
C GLN A 231 20.23 -2.09 1.83
N GLN A 232 20.98 -1.26 2.53
CA GLN A 232 20.60 0.13 2.78
C GLN A 232 20.70 0.92 1.45
N ARG A 233 19.65 0.90 0.65
CA ARG A 233 19.51 1.76 -0.55
C ARG A 233 19.49 3.27 -0.24
N ALA A 234 19.68 3.66 1.01
CA ALA A 234 19.62 5.05 1.43
C ALA A 234 20.81 5.91 0.98
N ALA A 235 22.00 5.32 0.73
CA ALA A 235 23.16 6.06 0.25
C ALA A 235 23.19 6.19 -1.28
N GLN A 236 22.79 5.15 -2.01
CA GLN A 236 22.86 5.16 -3.49
C GLN A 236 21.80 6.03 -4.18
N GLY A 237 20.65 6.28 -3.53
CA GLY A 237 19.61 7.16 -4.11
C GLY A 237 19.98 8.64 -4.10
N HIS A 238 20.87 9.08 -3.21
CA HIS A 238 21.39 10.46 -3.20
C HIS A 238 22.57 10.64 -4.17
N GLU A 239 23.45 9.66 -4.29
CA GLU A 239 24.54 9.69 -5.27
C GLU A 239 24.05 9.61 -6.72
N GLN A 240 23.11 8.70 -7.02
CA GLN A 240 22.51 8.62 -8.36
C GLN A 240 21.70 9.88 -8.75
N LYS A 241 21.03 10.54 -7.79
CA LYS A 241 20.36 11.83 -8.07
C LYS A 241 21.36 12.96 -8.28
N SER A 242 22.46 12.99 -7.52
CA SER A 242 23.53 14.00 -7.70
C SER A 242 24.28 13.81 -9.02
N ASP A 243 24.50 12.56 -9.44
CA ASP A 243 25.17 12.24 -10.70
C ASP A 243 24.27 12.45 -11.92
N ALA A 244 22.97 12.15 -11.83
CA ALA A 244 22.01 12.49 -12.86
C ALA A 244 21.88 14.02 -13.02
N GLN A 245 21.79 14.75 -11.91
CA GLN A 245 21.71 16.22 -11.92
C GLN A 245 23.01 16.86 -12.42
N LYS A 246 24.18 16.31 -12.11
CA LYS A 246 25.48 16.73 -12.65
C LYS A 246 25.63 16.42 -14.14
N ARG A 247 25.06 15.29 -14.63
CA ARG A 247 25.02 14.97 -16.06
C ARG A 247 24.12 15.92 -16.84
N ASP A 248 22.92 16.20 -16.30
CA ASP A 248 21.97 17.14 -16.92
C ASP A 248 22.54 18.57 -16.97
N THR A 249 23.24 19.02 -15.92
CA THR A 249 23.91 20.32 -15.90
C THR A 249 25.09 20.38 -16.89
N LYS A 250 25.87 19.29 -17.02
CA LYS A 250 26.95 19.22 -18.04
C LYS A 250 26.41 19.16 -19.47
N LEU A 251 25.30 18.46 -19.70
CA LEU A 251 24.63 18.43 -21.00
C LEU A 251 24.02 19.79 -21.39
N ALA A 252 23.44 20.51 -20.40
CA ALA A 252 22.91 21.84 -20.60
C ALA A 252 24.06 22.82 -20.95
N ALA A 253 25.18 22.83 -20.21
CA ALA A 253 26.36 23.66 -20.48
C ALA A 253 27.02 23.31 -21.83
N HIS A 254 26.99 22.04 -22.25
CA HIS A 254 27.52 21.64 -23.57
C HIS A 254 26.59 22.08 -24.71
N ARG A 255 25.27 22.13 -24.47
CA ARG A 255 24.30 22.69 -25.45
C ARG A 255 24.38 24.18 -25.56
N GLU A 256 24.65 24.93 -24.48
CA GLU A 256 24.89 26.36 -24.53
C GLU A 256 26.18 26.71 -25.31
N LYS A 257 27.30 26.04 -25.01
CA LYS A 257 28.55 26.23 -25.78
C LYS A 257 28.42 25.91 -27.27
N LYS A 258 27.55 24.95 -27.63
CA LYS A 258 27.28 24.59 -29.02
C LYS A 258 26.36 25.60 -29.72
N ARG A 259 25.51 26.33 -28.97
CA ARG A 259 24.69 27.44 -29.48
C ARG A 259 25.54 28.68 -29.73
N GLU A 260 26.42 29.07 -28.81
CA GLU A 260 27.36 30.18 -29.00
C GLU A 260 28.34 29.94 -30.17
N GLY A 261 28.82 28.68 -30.33
CA GLY A 261 29.69 28.33 -31.46
C GLY A 261 29.00 28.30 -32.84
N ASN A 262 27.65 28.20 -32.87
CA ASN A 262 26.87 28.20 -34.11
C ASN A 262 26.41 29.61 -34.53
N GLU A 263 26.30 30.57 -33.61
CA GLU A 263 25.99 31.98 -33.97
C GLU A 263 27.15 32.68 -34.64
N VAL A 264 28.40 32.31 -34.34
CA VAL A 264 29.60 32.88 -35.00
C VAL A 264 29.82 32.33 -36.42
N ARG A 265 29.15 31.24 -36.82
CA ARG A 265 29.27 30.61 -38.15
C ARG A 265 28.15 30.92 -39.15
N LYS A 266 27.16 31.73 -38.79
CA LYS A 266 26.04 32.08 -39.67
C LYS A 266 26.28 33.23 -40.63
N GLY A 267 27.54 33.59 -40.87
CA GLY A 267 27.99 34.69 -41.76
C GLY A 267 28.39 34.29 -43.18
N GLU A 268 28.43 33.02 -43.56
CA GLU A 268 28.78 32.65 -44.94
C GLU A 268 28.32 31.22 -45.25
N ARG A 269 27.27 31.10 -46.05
CA ARG A 269 27.17 30.21 -47.24
C ARG A 269 25.77 30.16 -47.81
N SER A 270 25.72 30.68 -49.00
CA SER A 270 24.61 30.61 -49.95
C SER A 270 24.32 29.20 -50.46
N ARG A 271 23.03 28.97 -50.73
CA ARG A 271 22.44 28.11 -51.79
C ARG A 271 22.87 26.64 -51.86
N ARG A 272 21.98 25.76 -51.38
CA ARG A 272 21.82 24.41 -51.92
C ARG A 272 20.34 24.06 -51.98
N PRO A 273 19.89 23.28 -52.97
CA PRO A 273 18.46 23.10 -53.29
C PRO A 273 17.71 22.23 -52.28
N GLU A 274 16.45 22.56 -52.07
CA GLU A 274 15.46 21.76 -51.38
C GLU A 274 15.31 20.39 -52.06
N ASN A 275 15.78 19.34 -51.38
CA ASN A 275 15.25 18.00 -51.60
C ASN A 275 14.15 17.76 -50.59
N ASN A 276 12.91 17.86 -51.05
CA ASN A 276 11.72 17.32 -50.40
C ASN A 276 11.86 15.79 -50.31
N HIS A 277 12.39 15.32 -49.18
CA HIS A 277 12.05 14.01 -48.67
C HIS A 277 11.21 14.24 -47.41
N SER A 278 9.90 14.24 -47.59
CA SER A 278 8.94 14.01 -46.53
C SER A 278 9.14 12.58 -46.03
N ASP A 279 10.16 12.40 -45.20
CA ASP A 279 10.16 11.25 -44.28
C ASP A 279 9.03 11.47 -43.31
N MET A 280 7.88 10.93 -43.70
CA MET A 280 6.71 10.71 -42.87
C MET A 280 7.14 9.68 -41.82
N TYR A 281 7.82 10.11 -40.76
CA TYR A 281 7.93 9.33 -39.53
C TYR A 281 6.49 9.11 -39.06
N SER A 282 5.95 7.95 -39.35
CA SER A 282 4.77 7.44 -38.68
C SER A 282 5.14 7.37 -37.21
N VAL A 283 4.66 8.34 -36.41
CA VAL A 283 4.76 8.30 -34.95
C VAL A 283 3.92 7.10 -34.55
N THR A 284 4.56 5.95 -34.47
CA THR A 284 3.92 4.71 -34.03
C THR A 284 3.45 4.96 -32.60
N SER A 285 2.17 4.75 -32.34
CA SER A 285 1.58 4.91 -31.00
C SER A 285 2.42 4.15 -29.97
N PRO A 286 2.79 4.75 -28.83
CA PRO A 286 3.55 4.06 -27.80
C PRO A 286 2.81 2.84 -27.21
N PHE A 287 1.54 2.62 -27.60
CA PHE A 287 0.67 1.55 -27.09
C PHE A 287 0.51 0.37 -28.07
N VAL A 288 1.15 0.41 -29.23
CA VAL A 288 0.95 -0.57 -30.33
C VAL A 288 1.08 -2.02 -29.86
N TYR A 289 2.09 -2.34 -29.07
CA TYR A 289 2.33 -3.71 -28.61
C TYR A 289 1.60 -4.09 -27.32
N TRP A 290 0.91 -3.16 -26.68
CA TRP A 290 0.28 -3.44 -25.36
C TRP A 290 -0.87 -4.44 -25.45
N GLN A 291 -1.63 -4.43 -26.57
CA GLN A 291 -2.68 -5.43 -26.82
C GLN A 291 -2.07 -6.83 -26.96
N GLU A 292 -1.04 -6.97 -27.79
CA GLU A 292 -0.37 -8.27 -28.01
C GLU A 292 0.24 -8.83 -26.71
N ILE A 293 0.91 -7.97 -25.94
CA ILE A 293 1.47 -8.32 -24.63
C ILE A 293 0.37 -8.77 -23.67
N TYR A 294 -0.75 -8.04 -23.62
CA TYR A 294 -1.90 -8.42 -22.82
C TYR A 294 -2.43 -9.80 -23.20
N ASP A 295 -2.67 -10.04 -24.48
CA ASP A 295 -3.23 -11.29 -25.00
C ASP A 295 -2.28 -12.47 -24.75
N LYS A 296 -0.98 -12.26 -24.90
CA LYS A 296 0.05 -13.26 -24.61
C LYS A 296 0.10 -13.61 -23.12
N LEU A 297 0.12 -12.59 -22.23
CA LEU A 297 0.12 -12.79 -20.79
C LEU A 297 -1.17 -13.42 -20.28
N ARG A 298 -2.33 -13.02 -20.83
CA ARG A 298 -3.63 -13.61 -20.51
C ARG A 298 -3.69 -15.09 -20.87
N ARG A 299 -3.19 -15.49 -22.06
CA ARG A 299 -3.12 -16.89 -22.48
C ARG A 299 -2.18 -17.72 -21.62
N GLN A 300 -1.03 -17.16 -21.23
CA GLN A 300 -0.04 -17.83 -20.38
C GLN A 300 -0.49 -17.95 -18.91
N ASN A 301 -1.39 -17.09 -18.45
CA ASN A 301 -1.80 -16.99 -17.05
C ASN A 301 -3.33 -16.94 -16.91
N PRO A 302 -4.07 -18.03 -17.19
CA PRO A 302 -5.54 -17.99 -17.20
C PRO A 302 -6.17 -17.63 -15.85
N GLU A 303 -5.47 -17.88 -14.73
CA GLU A 303 -5.93 -17.59 -13.37
C GLU A 303 -5.44 -16.21 -12.85
N TYR A 304 -5.06 -15.31 -13.76
CA TYR A 304 -4.62 -13.99 -13.31
C TYR A 304 -5.75 -13.24 -12.60
N LYS A 305 -5.37 -12.44 -11.59
CA LYS A 305 -6.28 -11.48 -10.96
C LYS A 305 -6.30 -10.15 -11.70
N GLN A 306 -5.12 -9.68 -12.08
CA GLN A 306 -4.93 -8.40 -12.76
C GLN A 306 -3.62 -8.45 -13.57
N ILE A 307 -3.66 -7.93 -14.78
CA ILE A 307 -2.50 -7.65 -15.62
C ILE A 307 -2.33 -6.15 -15.68
N SER A 308 -1.12 -5.68 -15.41
CA SER A 308 -0.76 -4.26 -15.53
C SER A 308 0.39 -4.11 -16.51
N ILE A 309 0.24 -3.20 -17.47
CA ILE A 309 1.20 -2.92 -18.52
C ILE A 309 1.60 -1.44 -18.42
N SER A 310 2.86 -1.16 -18.55
CA SER A 310 3.44 0.18 -18.60
C SER A 310 4.60 0.18 -19.58
N SER A 311 5.17 1.34 -19.92
CA SER A 311 6.26 1.43 -20.89
C SER A 311 7.41 0.48 -20.51
N GLY A 312 7.66 -0.53 -21.35
CA GLY A 312 8.73 -1.52 -21.20
C GLY A 312 8.55 -2.57 -20.10
N THR A 313 7.44 -2.56 -19.34
CA THR A 313 7.22 -3.53 -18.27
C THR A 313 5.77 -3.97 -18.16
N ALA A 314 5.55 -5.25 -17.85
CA ALA A 314 4.24 -5.80 -17.52
C ALA A 314 4.31 -6.61 -16.23
N SER A 315 3.18 -6.73 -15.53
CA SER A 315 3.08 -7.55 -14.33
C SER A 315 1.75 -8.28 -14.26
N VAL A 316 1.81 -9.53 -13.83
CA VAL A 316 0.65 -10.40 -13.62
C VAL A 316 0.51 -10.68 -12.13
N SER A 317 -0.59 -10.27 -11.53
CA SER A 317 -0.90 -10.56 -10.14
C SER A 317 -1.91 -11.70 -10.01
N PHE A 318 -1.83 -12.44 -8.89
CA PHE A 318 -2.66 -13.59 -8.59
C PHE A 318 -3.23 -13.51 -7.18
N ASN A 319 -4.28 -14.29 -6.92
CA ASN A 319 -4.77 -14.51 -5.55
C ASN A 319 -3.92 -15.58 -4.86
N ARG A 320 -2.75 -15.19 -4.35
CA ARG A 320 -1.84 -16.13 -3.66
C ARG A 320 -2.04 -16.07 -2.15
N PHE A 321 -2.24 -17.24 -1.54
CA PHE A 321 -2.27 -17.36 -0.09
C PHE A 321 -0.95 -16.86 0.52
N GLY A 322 -1.02 -16.12 1.61
CA GLY A 322 0.13 -15.56 2.33
C GLY A 322 0.65 -14.24 1.75
N ASN A 323 0.58 -14.02 0.43
CA ASN A 323 1.13 -12.82 -0.19
C ASN A 323 0.27 -12.30 -1.35
N GLN A 324 -0.65 -11.41 -1.05
CA GLN A 324 -1.54 -10.79 -2.05
C GLN A 324 -0.85 -9.74 -2.94
N ARG A 325 0.42 -9.41 -2.67
CA ARG A 325 1.25 -8.57 -3.53
C ARG A 325 2.20 -9.36 -4.43
N ALA A 326 2.06 -10.69 -4.42
CA ALA A 326 2.81 -11.54 -5.32
C ALA A 326 2.43 -11.25 -6.77
N SER A 327 3.41 -10.96 -7.61
CA SER A 327 3.22 -10.75 -9.04
C SER A 327 4.42 -11.26 -9.81
N ASP A 328 4.15 -11.83 -10.97
CA ASP A 328 5.17 -12.11 -11.96
C ASP A 328 5.43 -10.84 -12.76
N ARG A 329 6.68 -10.58 -13.13
CA ARG A 329 7.10 -9.37 -13.83
C ARG A 329 7.77 -9.74 -15.12
N TYR A 330 7.48 -8.96 -16.15
CA TYR A 330 7.98 -9.12 -17.49
C TYR A 330 8.53 -7.77 -17.95
N SER A 331 9.74 -7.76 -18.49
CA SER A 331 10.27 -6.62 -19.24
C SER A 331 10.12 -6.91 -20.72
N PHE A 332 9.81 -5.91 -21.50
CA PHE A 332 9.68 -6.05 -22.95
C PHE A 332 10.28 -4.85 -23.67
N ASN A 333 10.73 -5.07 -24.90
CA ASN A 333 11.19 -4.02 -25.78
C ASN A 333 10.00 -3.23 -26.33
N THR A 334 10.01 -1.91 -26.19
CA THR A 334 8.93 -1.02 -26.62
C THR A 334 8.81 -0.92 -28.14
N ASP A 335 9.87 -1.25 -28.90
CA ASP A 335 9.92 -1.09 -30.34
C ASP A 335 9.38 -2.31 -31.11
N ASN A 336 9.42 -3.52 -30.49
CA ASN A 336 8.98 -4.76 -31.13
C ASN A 336 8.07 -5.64 -30.28
N GLY A 337 7.80 -5.25 -29.00
CA GLY A 337 6.93 -5.99 -28.09
C GLY A 337 7.50 -7.31 -27.56
N GLU A 338 8.76 -7.66 -27.88
CA GLU A 338 9.37 -8.92 -27.43
C GLU A 338 9.76 -8.87 -25.95
N PHE A 339 9.50 -9.97 -25.22
CA PHE A 339 9.92 -10.08 -23.83
C PHE A 339 11.43 -10.23 -23.74
N THR A 340 12.07 -9.32 -22.99
CA THR A 340 13.52 -9.30 -22.75
C THR A 340 13.91 -9.98 -21.45
N GLU A 341 13.05 -9.90 -20.42
CA GLU A 341 13.31 -10.49 -19.10
C GLU A 341 12.00 -10.96 -18.46
N THR A 342 12.05 -12.10 -17.79
CA THR A 342 10.92 -12.65 -17.02
C THR A 342 11.37 -12.93 -15.60
N SER A 343 10.72 -12.29 -14.64
CA SER A 343 10.96 -12.46 -13.20
C SER A 343 9.72 -13.02 -12.53
N LEU A 344 9.62 -14.35 -12.45
CA LEU A 344 8.52 -15.04 -11.80
C LEU A 344 8.63 -14.88 -10.27
N TYR A 345 7.49 -14.72 -9.60
CA TYR A 345 7.43 -14.57 -8.13
C TYR A 345 8.13 -15.71 -7.39
N GLN A 346 8.01 -16.95 -7.89
CA GLN A 346 8.65 -18.09 -7.26
C GLN A 346 10.19 -17.99 -7.27
N HIS A 347 10.78 -17.30 -8.23
CA HIS A 347 12.22 -17.07 -8.35
C HIS A 347 12.69 -15.73 -7.75
N GLN A 348 11.73 -14.88 -7.28
CA GLN A 348 12.08 -13.61 -6.65
C GLN A 348 12.89 -13.84 -5.37
N ASP A 349 13.70 -12.85 -5.02
CA ASP A 349 14.50 -12.83 -3.80
C ASP A 349 13.60 -12.86 -2.53
N LYS A 350 14.16 -13.39 -1.45
CA LYS A 350 13.46 -13.47 -0.16
C LYS A 350 13.01 -12.10 0.36
N SER A 351 13.74 -11.03 0.07
CA SER A 351 13.44 -9.67 0.52
C SER A 351 12.12 -9.16 -0.09
N GLY A 352 11.93 -9.36 -1.40
CA GLY A 352 10.69 -9.00 -2.09
C GLY A 352 9.48 -9.78 -1.56
N LYS A 353 9.64 -11.09 -1.35
CA LYS A 353 8.60 -11.97 -0.81
C LYS A 353 8.18 -11.54 0.61
N ILE A 354 9.15 -11.27 1.50
CA ILE A 354 8.89 -10.83 2.88
C ILE A 354 8.17 -9.48 2.89
N ARG A 355 8.53 -8.55 2.03
CA ARG A 355 7.85 -7.24 1.94
C ARG A 355 6.36 -7.39 1.62
N GLY A 356 6.02 -8.23 0.66
CA GLY A 356 4.64 -8.53 0.29
C GLY A 356 3.88 -9.26 1.41
N TRP A 357 4.54 -10.20 2.08
CA TRP A 357 3.99 -10.93 3.21
C TRP A 357 3.73 -10.01 4.43
N ILE A 358 4.68 -9.15 4.83
CA ILE A 358 4.51 -8.14 5.89
C ILE A 358 3.23 -7.32 5.64
N TYR A 359 3.06 -6.83 4.41
CA TYR A 359 1.86 -6.07 4.06
C TYR A 359 0.60 -6.91 4.18
N SER A 360 0.59 -8.12 3.62
CA SER A 360 -0.59 -9.00 3.61
C SER A 360 -1.02 -9.42 5.01
N VAL A 361 -0.06 -9.68 5.90
CA VAL A 361 -0.34 -9.98 7.32
C VAL A 361 -0.89 -8.75 8.04
N HIS A 362 -0.28 -7.58 7.82
CA HIS A 362 -0.70 -6.35 8.50
C HIS A 362 -2.13 -5.93 8.16
N VAL A 363 -2.50 -6.01 6.88
CA VAL A 363 -3.86 -5.64 6.43
C VAL A 363 -4.86 -6.81 6.53
N GLY A 364 -4.39 -7.99 6.92
CA GLY A 364 -5.23 -9.17 7.14
C GLY A 364 -5.67 -9.92 5.89
N ASN A 365 -5.13 -9.61 4.70
CA ASN A 365 -5.61 -10.26 3.46
C ASN A 365 -4.77 -11.48 3.01
N TRP A 366 -3.94 -12.04 3.90
CA TRP A 366 -3.09 -13.20 3.61
C TRP A 366 -3.87 -14.50 3.33
N GLY A 367 -5.08 -14.64 3.85
CA GLY A 367 -6.01 -15.75 3.58
C GLY A 367 -7.36 -15.26 3.02
N GLY A 368 -7.36 -14.16 2.27
CA GLY A 368 -8.56 -13.61 1.62
C GLY A 368 -9.53 -12.95 2.58
N MET A 369 -10.82 -12.99 2.26
CA MET A 369 -11.90 -12.32 3.04
C MET A 369 -12.00 -12.82 4.47
N PHE A 370 -11.85 -14.12 4.70
CA PHE A 370 -11.95 -14.70 6.04
C PHE A 370 -10.94 -14.08 7.02
N THR A 371 -9.66 -14.02 6.63
CA THR A 371 -8.62 -13.44 7.50
C THR A 371 -8.76 -11.94 7.63
N ARG A 372 -9.32 -11.24 6.65
CA ARG A 372 -9.65 -9.81 6.73
C ARG A 372 -10.73 -9.54 7.77
N ILE A 373 -11.78 -10.35 7.80
CA ILE A 373 -12.84 -10.25 8.82
C ILE A 373 -12.25 -10.46 10.22
N LEU A 374 -11.41 -11.49 10.40
CA LEU A 374 -10.77 -11.74 11.70
C LEU A 374 -9.85 -10.58 12.11
N THR A 375 -9.08 -10.02 11.17
CA THR A 375 -8.21 -8.87 11.41
C THR A 375 -9.01 -7.61 11.76
N PHE A 376 -10.14 -7.37 11.10
CA PHE A 376 -11.06 -6.29 11.41
C PHE A 376 -11.62 -6.41 12.83
N ILE A 377 -12.13 -7.59 13.20
CA ILE A 377 -12.65 -7.85 14.55
C ILE A 377 -11.54 -7.66 15.59
N ALA A 378 -10.34 -8.19 15.34
CA ALA A 378 -9.20 -8.03 16.23
C ALA A 378 -8.78 -6.56 16.39
N ALA A 379 -8.79 -5.76 15.30
CA ALA A 379 -8.49 -4.34 15.36
C ALA A 379 -9.55 -3.56 16.15
N LEU A 380 -10.84 -3.87 15.98
CA LEU A 380 -11.92 -3.28 16.80
C LEU A 380 -11.79 -3.64 18.28
N LEU A 381 -11.47 -4.90 18.58
CA LEU A 381 -11.16 -5.31 19.96
C LEU A 381 -9.93 -4.53 20.45
N GLY A 382 -8.87 -4.40 19.66
CA GLY A 382 -7.69 -3.60 19.98
C GLY A 382 -8.01 -2.15 20.31
N ALA A 383 -8.98 -1.54 19.63
CA ALA A 383 -9.48 -0.21 19.95
C ALA A 383 -10.27 -0.17 21.25
N ALA A 384 -11.05 -1.22 21.55
CA ALA A 384 -11.88 -1.29 22.75
C ALA A 384 -11.08 -1.62 24.02
N LEU A 385 -9.98 -2.39 23.91
CA LEU A 385 -9.20 -2.85 25.07
C LEU A 385 -8.67 -1.72 25.96
N PRO A 386 -8.07 -0.63 25.47
CA PRO A 386 -7.65 0.48 26.33
C PRO A 386 -8.84 1.15 27.02
N LEU A 387 -9.96 1.31 26.34
CA LEU A 387 -11.17 1.93 26.89
C LEU A 387 -11.74 1.09 28.04
N THR A 388 -11.82 -0.24 27.86
CA THR A 388 -12.23 -1.16 28.90
C THR A 388 -11.22 -1.17 30.07
N GLY A 389 -9.93 -1.06 29.78
CA GLY A 389 -8.86 -0.93 30.77
C GLY A 389 -9.01 0.34 31.61
N TYR A 390 -9.26 1.50 30.99
CA TYR A 390 -9.55 2.76 31.70
C TYR A 390 -10.78 2.64 32.60
N TYR A 391 -11.88 2.05 32.09
CA TYR A 391 -13.08 1.85 32.89
C TYR A 391 -12.78 1.04 34.15
N LEU A 392 -12.06 -0.09 34.02
CA LEU A 392 -11.72 -0.94 35.14
C LEU A 392 -10.77 -0.27 36.14
N TRP A 393 -9.81 0.51 35.65
CA TRP A 393 -8.86 1.25 36.46
C TRP A 393 -9.54 2.36 37.26
N ILE A 394 -10.37 3.19 36.64
CA ILE A 394 -11.11 4.28 37.28
C ILE A 394 -12.07 3.72 38.36
N LYS A 395 -12.81 2.66 38.05
CA LYS A 395 -13.70 2.00 39.03
C LYS A 395 -12.94 1.46 40.24
N ARG A 396 -11.70 1.03 40.07
CA ARG A 396 -10.84 0.61 41.19
C ARG A 396 -10.41 1.79 42.05
N LEU A 397 -10.04 2.92 41.45
CA LEU A 397 -9.62 4.13 42.16
C LEU A 397 -10.78 4.69 43.05
N ILE A 398 -11.99 4.75 42.49
CA ILE A 398 -13.17 5.22 43.20
C ILE A 398 -13.49 4.31 44.40
N LYS A 399 -13.29 2.97 44.27
CA LYS A 399 -13.55 2.01 45.36
C LYS A 399 -12.52 2.11 46.52
N VAL A 400 -11.30 2.55 46.23
CA VAL A 400 -10.23 2.72 47.25
C VAL A 400 -10.44 4.02 48.07
N ARG A 401 -11.16 5.00 47.51
CA ARG A 401 -11.45 6.26 48.16
C ARG A 401 -12.71 6.25 49.03
N LYS A 402 -13.53 5.21 48.93
CA LYS A 402 -14.65 4.92 49.84
C LYS A 402 -14.25 3.85 50.87
#